data_f86df27d0b4de5675610acd6ea3ddf31
#
_entry.id   f86df27d0b4de5675610acd6ea3ddf31
#
_cell.length_a   1.000
_cell.length_b   1.000
_cell.length_c   1.000
_cell.angle_alpha   90.00
_cell.angle_beta   90.00
_cell.angle_gamma   90.00
#
_symmetry.space_group_name_H-M   'P 1'
#
loop_
_entity.id
_entity.type
_entity.pdbx_description
1 polymer ?
#
loop_
_entity_poly.entity_id
_entity_poly.type
_entity_poly.pdbx_seq_one_letter_code
_entity_poly.pdbx_strand_id
1 'polypeptide(L)' 'MREKKDALVVTFAETTQAMAVETYCHANGLPGRIIPVPRAVTAGCGLAWKAAPADETALTAAFLMAGLDWENMVVLKI' A
#
# COMPACT_ATOMS: atom_id res chain seq x y z
N MET A 1 -6.84 -2.44 24.23
CA MET A 1 -7.41 -2.93 22.97
C MET A 1 -7.27 -1.88 21.89
N ARG A 2 -6.85 -2.29 20.71
CA ARG A 2 -6.70 -1.38 19.59
C ARG A 2 -8.02 -1.09 18.92
N GLU A 3 -8.32 0.17 18.70
CA GLU A 3 -9.40 0.54 17.79
C GLU A 3 -8.98 0.31 16.35
N LYS A 4 -9.86 -0.29 15.57
CA LYS A 4 -9.67 -0.38 14.14
C LYS A 4 -10.00 0.95 13.49
N LYS A 5 -9.15 1.39 12.59
CA LYS A 5 -9.31 2.64 11.86
C LYS A 5 -9.31 2.37 10.37
N ASP A 6 -9.91 3.27 9.62
CA ASP A 6 -9.83 3.21 8.17
C ASP A 6 -8.38 3.38 7.73
N ALA A 7 -7.95 2.52 6.84
CA ALA A 7 -6.62 2.59 6.27
C ALA A 7 -6.68 2.28 4.78
N LEU A 8 -5.84 2.96 4.02
CA LEU A 8 -5.62 2.61 2.63
C LEU A 8 -4.70 1.40 2.58
N VAL A 9 -5.10 0.37 1.87
CA VAL A 9 -4.30 -0.84 1.70
C VAL A 9 -4.05 -1.02 0.20
N VAL A 10 -2.78 -0.99 -0.19
CA VAL A 10 -2.35 -1.23 -1.56
C VAL A 10 -1.83 -2.65 -1.64
N THR A 11 -2.43 -3.45 -2.51
CA THR A 11 -2.02 -4.84 -2.69
C THR A 11 -1.18 -5.00 -3.95
N PHE A 12 -0.38 -6.05 -3.99
CA PHE A 12 0.55 -6.31 -5.09
C PHE A 12 0.41 -7.75 -5.57
N ALA A 13 0.59 -7.95 -6.86
CA ALA A 13 0.61 -9.28 -7.44
C ALA A 13 1.91 -10.02 -7.11
N GLU A 14 3.01 -9.29 -6.96
CA GLU A 14 4.33 -9.87 -6.73
C GLU A 14 5.10 -9.11 -5.65
N THR A 15 5.96 -9.83 -4.92
CA THR A 15 6.80 -9.26 -3.87
C THR A 15 7.71 -8.15 -4.39
N THR A 16 8.21 -8.30 -5.62
CA THR A 16 9.08 -7.29 -6.23
C THR A 16 8.38 -5.95 -6.39
N GLN A 17 7.06 -5.96 -6.67
CA GLN A 17 6.28 -4.73 -6.75
C GLN A 17 6.18 -4.06 -5.38
N ALA A 18 5.91 -4.84 -4.34
CA ALA A 18 5.84 -4.33 -2.97
C ALA A 18 7.17 -3.71 -2.54
N MET A 19 8.29 -4.36 -2.83
CA MET A 19 9.61 -3.86 -2.50
C MET A 19 9.96 -2.58 -3.27
N ALA A 20 9.56 -2.50 -4.53
CA ALA A 20 9.79 -1.30 -5.33
C ALA A 20 9.03 -0.10 -4.76
N VAL A 21 7.79 -0.30 -4.33
CA VAL A 21 6.99 0.75 -3.68
C VAL A 21 7.61 1.17 -2.36
N GLU A 22 8.03 0.21 -1.54
CA GLU A 22 8.69 0.53 -0.27
C GLU A 22 9.95 1.39 -0.49
N THR A 23 10.81 0.97 -1.40
CA THR A 23 12.05 1.70 -1.70
C THR A 23 11.74 3.11 -2.18
N TYR A 24 10.81 3.24 -3.10
CA TYR A 24 10.43 4.54 -3.67
C TYR A 24 9.84 5.46 -2.59
N CYS A 25 8.94 4.95 -1.78
CA CYS A 25 8.29 5.74 -0.74
C CYS A 25 9.29 6.20 0.32
N HIS A 26 10.21 5.33 0.74
CA HIS A 26 11.25 5.71 1.70
C HIS A 26 12.18 6.78 1.12
N ALA A 27 12.57 6.64 -0.14
CA ALA A 27 13.46 7.59 -0.79
C ALA A 27 12.82 8.97 -0.99
N ASN A 28 11.51 9.03 -1.13
CA ASN A 28 10.78 10.27 -1.44
C ASN A 28 9.95 10.79 -0.28
N GLY A 29 10.07 10.20 0.91
CA GLY A 29 9.34 10.65 2.09
C GLY A 29 7.83 10.51 1.98
N LEU A 30 7.34 9.54 1.22
CA LEU A 30 5.92 9.29 1.08
C LEU A 30 5.37 8.51 2.27
N PRO A 31 4.09 8.73 2.64
CA PRO A 31 3.52 8.11 3.82
C PRO A 31 3.25 6.63 3.64
N GLY A 32 3.29 5.90 4.76
CA GLY A 32 2.90 4.51 4.80
C GLY A 32 4.01 3.56 5.19
N ARG A 33 3.70 2.27 5.15
CA ARG A 33 4.65 1.20 5.49
C ARG A 33 4.18 -0.14 4.93
N ILE A 34 5.11 -1.07 4.79
CA ILE A 34 4.79 -2.45 4.43
C ILE A 34 4.14 -3.15 5.62
N ILE A 35 3.08 -3.89 5.34
CA ILE A 35 2.40 -4.77 6.30
C ILE A 35 2.12 -6.12 5.64
N PRO A 36 1.86 -7.18 6.44
CA PRO A 36 1.26 -8.39 5.89
C PRO A 36 -0.14 -8.07 5.36
N VAL A 37 -0.54 -8.72 4.29
CA VAL A 37 -1.88 -8.54 3.72
C VAL A 37 -2.95 -8.89 4.76
N PRO A 38 -3.93 -7.99 5.01
CA PRO A 38 -5.03 -8.30 5.91
C PRO A 38 -5.88 -9.46 5.40
N ARG A 39 -6.49 -10.21 6.31
CA ARG A 39 -7.34 -11.36 5.97
C ARG A 39 -8.52 -11.00 5.06
N ALA A 40 -9.02 -9.78 5.17
CA ALA A 40 -10.15 -9.31 4.39
C ALA A 40 -9.82 -9.14 2.90
N VAL A 41 -8.53 -9.21 2.55
CA VAL A 41 -8.06 -8.96 1.18
C VAL A 41 -7.26 -10.16 0.70
N THR A 42 -7.47 -10.56 -0.54
CA THR A 42 -6.65 -11.57 -1.19
C THR A 42 -5.63 -10.87 -2.08
N ALA A 43 -4.37 -11.22 -1.92
CA ALA A 43 -3.29 -10.67 -2.73
C ALA A 43 -2.25 -11.73 -3.03
N GLY A 44 -1.61 -11.61 -4.19
CA GLY A 44 -0.70 -12.63 -4.68
C GLY A 44 0.59 -12.77 -3.88
N CYS A 45 1.13 -11.68 -3.31
CA CYS A 45 2.45 -11.74 -2.68
C CYS A 45 2.44 -11.78 -1.15
N GLY A 46 1.28 -11.61 -0.52
CA GLY A 46 1.18 -11.62 0.94
C GLY A 46 1.64 -10.33 1.62
N LEU A 47 2.11 -9.34 0.88
CA LEU A 47 2.52 -8.04 1.40
C LEU A 47 1.61 -6.93 0.87
N ALA A 48 1.46 -5.87 1.65
CA ALA A 48 0.68 -4.71 1.27
C ALA A 48 1.35 -3.44 1.78
N TRP A 49 0.99 -2.31 1.19
CA TRP A 49 1.40 -0.98 1.66
C TRP A 49 0.22 -0.35 2.38
N LYS A 50 0.42 0.05 3.62
CA LYS A 50 -0.62 0.69 4.44
C LYS A 50 -0.33 2.17 4.56
N ALA A 51 -1.36 2.98 4.33
CA ALA A 51 -1.29 4.43 4.50
C ALA A 51 -2.64 4.95 4.99
N ALA A 52 -2.78 6.26 5.18
CA ALA A 52 -4.06 6.85 5.51
C ALA A 52 -4.94 6.96 4.25
N PRO A 53 -6.27 6.84 4.37
CA PRO A 53 -7.16 7.00 3.20
C PRO A 53 -6.96 8.33 2.48
N ALA A 54 -6.64 9.39 3.22
CA ALA A 54 -6.40 10.71 2.65
C ALA A 54 -5.18 10.76 1.72
N ASP A 55 -4.30 9.76 1.81
CA ASP A 55 -3.08 9.71 1.00
C ASP A 55 -3.29 9.03 -0.36
N GLU A 56 -4.47 8.49 -0.63
CA GLU A 56 -4.72 7.69 -1.83
C GLU A 56 -4.39 8.45 -3.11
N THR A 57 -4.87 9.67 -3.25
CA THR A 57 -4.65 10.47 -4.45
C THR A 57 -3.17 10.75 -4.68
N ALA A 58 -2.47 11.16 -3.62
CA ALA A 58 -1.04 11.47 -3.71
C ALA A 58 -0.21 10.23 -4.04
N LEU A 59 -0.51 9.09 -3.39
CA LEU A 59 0.21 7.86 -3.65
C LEU A 59 -0.05 7.32 -5.05
N THR A 60 -1.30 7.37 -5.51
CA THR A 60 -1.65 6.95 -6.87
C THR A 60 -0.87 7.75 -7.90
N ALA A 61 -0.86 9.08 -7.76
CA ALA A 61 -0.14 9.94 -8.67
C ALA A 61 1.35 9.65 -8.66
N ALA A 62 1.94 9.48 -7.46
CA ALA A 62 3.36 9.19 -7.33
C ALA A 62 3.73 7.85 -7.97
N PHE A 63 2.93 6.81 -7.75
CA PHE A 63 3.18 5.49 -8.32
C PHE A 63 3.10 5.51 -9.85
N LEU A 64 2.10 6.18 -10.40
CA LEU A 64 1.95 6.31 -11.85
C LEU A 64 3.14 7.06 -12.46
N MET A 65 3.57 8.16 -11.85
CA MET A 65 4.72 8.93 -12.34
C MET A 65 6.02 8.15 -12.26
N ALA A 66 6.16 7.29 -11.26
CA ALA A 66 7.36 6.49 -11.09
C ALA A 66 7.34 5.19 -11.90
N GLY A 67 6.24 4.88 -12.56
CA GLY A 67 6.10 3.63 -13.31
C GLY A 67 6.00 2.41 -12.41
N LEU A 68 5.50 2.58 -11.19
CA LEU A 68 5.33 1.47 -10.25
C LEU A 68 4.00 0.77 -10.49
N ASP A 69 3.99 -0.55 -10.28
CA ASP A 69 2.79 -1.37 -10.46
C ASP A 69 2.23 -1.79 -9.11
N TRP A 70 0.91 -1.90 -9.05
CA TRP A 70 0.20 -2.47 -7.90
C TRP A 70 -1.04 -3.20 -8.41
N GLU A 71 -1.66 -4.00 -7.52
CA GLU A 71 -2.83 -4.78 -7.90
C GLU A 71 -4.13 -4.03 -7.63
N ASN A 72 -4.34 -3.63 -6.37
CA ASN A 72 -5.54 -2.90 -5.96
C ASN A 72 -5.23 -1.91 -4.86
N MET A 73 -6.09 -0.90 -4.74
CA MET A 73 -6.12 0.01 -3.59
C MET A 73 -7.52 -0.06 -2.98
N VAL A 74 -7.61 -0.36 -1.70
CA VAL A 74 -8.88 -0.47 -0.99
C VAL A 74 -8.77 0.21 0.37
N VAL A 75 -9.88 0.68 0.90
CA VAL A 75 -9.93 1.23 2.26
C VAL A 75 -10.58 0.20 3.15
N LEU A 76 -9.87 -0.17 4.21
CA LEU A 76 -10.30 -1.19 5.16
C LEU A 76 -10.13 -0.68 6.58
N LYS A 77 -10.90 -1.24 7.49
CA LYS A 77 -10.70 -1.05 8.93
C LYS A 77 -9.75 -2.12 9.45
N ILE A 78 -8.59 -1.68 9.87
CA ILE A 78 -7.56 -2.59 10.39
C ILE A 78 -6.81 -2.02 11.57
#